data_96b1d67a90a903dc93a73f4e8ab6c6bb
#
_entry.id   96b1d67a90a903dc93a73f4e8ab6c6bb
#
_cell.length_a   1.000
_cell.length_b   1.000
_cell.length_c   1.000
_cell.angle_alpha   90.00
_cell.angle_beta   90.00
_cell.angle_gamma   90.00
#
_symmetry.space_group_name_H-M   'P 1'
#
loop_
_entity.id
_entity.type
_entity.pdbx_description
1 polymer ?
#
loop_
_entity_poly.entity_id
_entity_poly.type
_entity_poly.pdbx_seq_one_letter_code
_entity_poly.pdbx_strand_id
1 'polypeptide(L)'
;MTDDAADAFQHRTVLSDGSVFRVVPVEAGVRAIRAWAEHPWPMSPAQALALRDRLGWTSSPTKEWMFTTDHDVEEKDASFTTVEAGGDTRTVVSFNMSLTSRIPKDVMDEAVPITGRAFDAYVEALTAVYGRGARSRSRGVLSVAWALPSGASVEIGTVGWVIDVDVTSPAGNEIARGEAQYFAEIADENDPAR
;
A
#
# COMPACT_ATOMS: atom_id res chain seq x y z
N MET A 1 14.83 4.20 -36.39
CA MET A 1 13.77 3.26 -35.98
C MET A 1 14.30 2.63 -34.73
N THR A 2 14.15 3.36 -33.62
CA THR A 2 14.71 3.06 -32.30
C THR A 2 13.77 2.09 -31.62
N ASP A 3 14.36 1.04 -31.11
CA ASP A 3 13.78 -0.11 -30.41
C ASP A 3 13.21 0.35 -29.04
N ASP A 4 12.02 0.95 -29.06
CA ASP A 4 11.31 1.48 -27.89
C ASP A 4 10.37 0.40 -27.27
N ALA A 5 10.57 -0.87 -27.67
CA ALA A 5 9.77 -2.00 -27.20
C ALA A 5 10.44 -2.80 -26.06
N ALA A 6 11.63 -2.37 -25.59
CA ALA A 6 12.46 -3.20 -24.70
C ALA A 6 12.14 -3.04 -23.21
N ASP A 7 11.24 -2.15 -22.81
CA ASP A 7 10.97 -1.89 -21.39
C ASP A 7 9.49 -1.92 -20.99
N ALA A 8 8.65 -2.60 -21.77
CA ALA A 8 7.28 -2.90 -21.36
C ALA A 8 7.34 -3.85 -20.16
N PHE A 9 7.13 -3.31 -18.97
CA PHE A 9 7.07 -4.04 -17.71
C PHE A 9 6.11 -5.24 -17.84
N GLN A 10 6.61 -6.47 -17.69
CA GLN A 10 5.77 -7.67 -17.76
C GLN A 10 4.96 -7.80 -16.47
N HIS A 11 3.66 -7.51 -16.55
CA HIS A 11 2.74 -7.62 -15.41
C HIS A 11 2.50 -9.06 -14.95
N ARG A 12 2.97 -10.05 -15.71
CA ARG A 12 2.83 -11.48 -15.42
C ARG A 12 4.09 -12.23 -15.86
N THR A 13 4.71 -12.92 -14.90
CA THR A 13 5.92 -13.73 -15.14
C THR A 13 5.71 -15.13 -14.60
N VAL A 14 6.00 -16.16 -15.41
CA VAL A 14 6.02 -17.56 -14.95
C VAL A 14 7.40 -17.82 -14.35
N LEU A 15 7.43 -18.28 -13.10
CA LEU A 15 8.65 -18.62 -12.37
C LEU A 15 9.06 -20.08 -12.63
N SER A 16 10.25 -20.46 -12.18
CA SER A 16 10.84 -21.79 -12.47
C SER A 16 10.03 -22.97 -11.92
N ASP A 17 9.25 -22.76 -10.86
CA ASP A 17 8.35 -23.75 -10.27
C ASP A 17 6.98 -23.84 -10.97
N GLY A 18 6.73 -23.00 -11.99
CA GLY A 18 5.48 -22.88 -12.71
C GLY A 18 4.47 -21.94 -12.06
N SER A 19 4.77 -21.37 -10.89
CA SER A 19 3.94 -20.33 -10.29
C SER A 19 3.96 -19.04 -11.12
N VAL A 20 2.94 -18.21 -10.96
CA VAL A 20 2.81 -16.96 -11.73
C VAL A 20 2.94 -15.77 -10.80
N PHE A 21 4.05 -15.05 -10.96
CA PHE A 21 4.22 -13.76 -10.32
C PHE A 21 3.48 -12.68 -11.10
N ARG A 22 2.65 -11.92 -10.40
CA ARG A 22 1.86 -10.82 -10.96
C ARG A 22 2.23 -9.51 -10.31
N VAL A 23 2.18 -8.46 -11.09
CA VAL A 23 2.33 -7.07 -10.64
C VAL A 23 1.15 -6.29 -11.17
N VAL A 24 0.49 -5.53 -10.31
CA VAL A 24 -0.58 -4.61 -10.72
C VAL A 24 0.01 -3.61 -11.73
N PRO A 25 -0.65 -3.35 -12.89
CA PRO A 25 -0.21 -2.31 -13.81
C PRO A 25 -0.08 -0.96 -13.11
N VAL A 26 1.06 -0.27 -13.29
CA VAL A 26 1.38 0.96 -12.56
C VAL A 26 0.27 2.00 -12.65
N GLU A 27 -0.27 2.23 -13.85
CA GLU A 27 -1.36 3.17 -14.06
C GLU A 27 -2.64 2.78 -13.29
N ALA A 28 -2.95 1.48 -13.24
CA ALA A 28 -4.11 0.97 -12.52
C ALA A 28 -3.91 1.09 -11.01
N GLY A 29 -2.74 0.69 -10.50
CA GLY A 29 -2.39 0.82 -9.08
C GLY A 29 -2.38 2.27 -8.62
N VAL A 30 -1.75 3.18 -9.37
CA VAL A 30 -1.74 4.62 -9.07
C VAL A 30 -3.15 5.20 -9.07
N ARG A 31 -4.01 4.81 -10.03
CA ARG A 31 -5.42 5.22 -10.04
C ARG A 31 -6.16 4.77 -8.78
N ALA A 32 -5.96 3.52 -8.35
CA ALA A 32 -6.54 3.00 -7.12
C ALA A 32 -6.04 3.75 -5.88
N ILE A 33 -4.72 3.91 -5.75
CA ILE A 33 -4.08 4.66 -4.65
C ILE A 33 -4.67 6.07 -4.56
N ARG A 34 -4.75 6.78 -5.67
CA ARG A 34 -5.32 8.14 -5.74
C ARG A 34 -6.78 8.18 -5.31
N ALA A 35 -7.58 7.21 -5.76
CA ALA A 35 -8.99 7.14 -5.40
C ALA A 35 -9.21 7.06 -3.88
N TRP A 36 -8.33 6.37 -3.14
CA TRP A 36 -8.34 6.29 -1.69
C TRP A 36 -7.69 7.52 -1.03
N ALA A 37 -6.52 7.92 -1.47
CA ALA A 37 -5.72 8.99 -0.86
C ALA A 37 -6.35 10.39 -1.03
N GLU A 38 -6.98 10.64 -2.18
CA GLU A 38 -7.61 11.92 -2.52
C GLU A 38 -9.10 11.98 -2.14
N HIS A 39 -9.66 10.90 -1.54
CA HIS A 39 -11.02 10.94 -1.01
C HIS A 39 -11.14 11.99 0.10
N PRO A 40 -12.26 12.73 0.19
CA PRO A 40 -12.50 13.63 1.32
C PRO A 40 -12.48 12.89 2.67
N TRP A 41 -11.67 13.38 3.60
CA TRP A 41 -11.59 12.85 4.96
C TRP A 41 -12.39 13.72 5.95
N PRO A 42 -12.98 13.17 7.03
CA PRO A 42 -12.98 11.73 7.40
C PRO A 42 -13.86 10.87 6.49
N MET A 43 -13.46 9.63 6.26
CA MET A 43 -14.21 8.64 5.48
C MET A 43 -14.93 7.66 6.39
N SER A 44 -16.25 7.50 6.22
CA SER A 44 -17.00 6.45 6.90
C SER A 44 -16.82 5.07 6.25
N PRO A 45 -17.07 3.95 6.96
CA PRO A 45 -17.06 2.62 6.36
C PRO A 45 -17.98 2.49 5.14
N ALA A 46 -19.15 3.11 5.18
CA ALA A 46 -20.09 3.09 4.04
C ALA A 46 -19.52 3.80 2.79
N GLN A 47 -18.78 4.92 2.98
CA GLN A 47 -18.09 5.60 1.88
C GLN A 47 -16.93 4.75 1.32
N ALA A 48 -16.19 4.05 2.19
CA ALA A 48 -15.14 3.13 1.77
C ALA A 48 -15.70 1.96 0.93
N LEU A 49 -16.81 1.37 1.36
CA LEU A 49 -17.51 0.33 0.59
C LEU A 49 -18.02 0.85 -0.77
N ALA A 50 -18.58 2.06 -0.79
CA ALA A 50 -19.01 2.69 -2.05
C ALA A 50 -17.82 3.01 -2.98
N LEU A 51 -16.64 3.35 -2.42
CA LEU A 51 -15.42 3.55 -3.20
C LEU A 51 -14.92 2.24 -3.81
N ARG A 52 -14.86 1.17 -3.01
CA ARG A 52 -14.57 -0.20 -3.48
C ARG A 52 -15.47 -0.58 -4.66
N ASP A 53 -16.80 -0.39 -4.54
CA ASP A 53 -17.76 -0.74 -5.59
C ASP A 53 -17.52 0.07 -6.88
N ARG A 54 -17.17 1.36 -6.77
CA ARG A 54 -16.81 2.18 -7.93
C ARG A 54 -15.52 1.73 -8.61
N LEU A 55 -14.61 1.12 -7.87
CA LEU A 55 -13.38 0.53 -8.42
C LEU A 55 -13.64 -0.86 -9.05
N GLY A 56 -14.85 -1.40 -8.93
CA GLY A 56 -15.19 -2.72 -9.47
C GLY A 56 -14.68 -3.89 -8.63
N TRP A 57 -14.26 -3.63 -7.39
CA TRP A 57 -13.68 -4.64 -6.52
C TRP A 57 -14.76 -5.44 -5.78
N THR A 58 -14.46 -6.67 -5.42
CA THR A 58 -15.40 -7.60 -4.80
C THR A 58 -15.14 -7.74 -3.31
N SER A 59 -16.19 -7.70 -2.49
CA SER A 59 -16.09 -7.98 -1.05
C SER A 59 -15.66 -9.42 -0.79
N SER A 60 -14.84 -9.60 0.24
CA SER A 60 -14.66 -10.90 0.84
C SER A 60 -16.01 -11.41 1.41
N PRO A 61 -16.38 -12.69 1.20
CA PRO A 61 -17.64 -13.23 1.71
C PRO A 61 -17.72 -13.28 3.24
N THR A 62 -16.59 -13.16 3.93
CA THR A 62 -16.51 -13.29 5.40
C THR A 62 -16.19 -11.99 6.12
N LYS A 63 -15.62 -11.00 5.41
CA LYS A 63 -15.16 -9.73 6.00
C LYS A 63 -15.37 -8.61 5.01
N GLU A 64 -16.35 -7.76 5.24
CA GLU A 64 -16.71 -6.66 4.33
C GLU A 64 -15.61 -5.62 4.11
N TRP A 65 -14.66 -5.49 5.06
CA TRP A 65 -13.51 -4.58 4.96
C TRP A 65 -12.31 -5.16 4.21
N MET A 66 -12.40 -6.42 3.74
CA MET A 66 -11.41 -7.05 2.88
C MET A 66 -11.98 -7.21 1.47
N PHE A 67 -11.15 -6.98 0.46
CA PHE A 67 -11.55 -6.97 -0.94
C PHE A 67 -10.65 -7.84 -1.77
N THR A 68 -11.20 -8.31 -2.88
CA THR A 68 -10.44 -8.80 -4.02
C THR A 68 -10.51 -7.74 -5.11
N THR A 69 -9.36 -7.24 -5.55
CA THR A 69 -9.28 -6.30 -6.66
C THR A 69 -9.45 -7.03 -8.00
N ASP A 70 -9.60 -6.28 -9.08
CA ASP A 70 -9.67 -6.81 -10.45
C ASP A 70 -8.28 -7.12 -11.04
N HIS A 71 -7.23 -7.05 -10.21
CA HIS A 71 -5.84 -7.20 -10.67
C HIS A 71 -5.30 -8.63 -10.54
N ASP A 72 -6.07 -9.54 -9.94
CA ASP A 72 -5.75 -10.98 -9.82
C ASP A 72 -4.37 -11.25 -9.19
N VAL A 73 -3.95 -10.43 -8.22
CA VAL A 73 -2.71 -10.64 -7.48
C VAL A 73 -2.89 -11.60 -6.31
N GLU A 74 -4.00 -11.46 -5.55
CA GLU A 74 -4.38 -12.37 -4.46
C GLU A 74 -5.90 -12.41 -4.28
N GLU A 75 -6.39 -13.41 -3.52
CA GLU A 75 -7.82 -13.53 -3.19
C GLU A 75 -8.33 -12.39 -2.30
N LYS A 76 -7.45 -11.77 -1.51
CA LYS A 76 -7.77 -10.67 -0.58
C LYS A 76 -6.61 -9.68 -0.57
N ASP A 77 -6.46 -8.98 -1.68
CA ASP A 77 -5.33 -8.12 -1.96
C ASP A 77 -5.51 -6.67 -1.52
N ALA A 78 -6.68 -6.31 -0.97
CA ALA A 78 -6.91 -4.99 -0.41
C ALA A 78 -7.80 -5.04 0.84
N SER A 79 -7.63 -4.06 1.74
CA SER A 79 -8.42 -3.91 2.96
C SER A 79 -8.40 -2.49 3.50
N PHE A 80 -9.38 -2.15 4.37
CA PHE A 80 -9.32 -0.94 5.19
C PHE A 80 -9.49 -1.25 6.67
N THR A 81 -8.96 -0.37 7.51
CA THR A 81 -9.08 -0.42 8.97
C THR A 81 -9.90 0.76 9.48
N THR A 82 -10.68 0.54 10.53
CA THR A 82 -11.50 1.59 11.15
C THR A 82 -11.23 1.69 12.64
N VAL A 83 -11.44 2.90 13.19
CA VAL A 83 -11.51 3.13 14.64
C VAL A 83 -12.84 3.76 15.03
N GLU A 84 -13.18 3.69 16.31
CA GLU A 84 -14.32 4.43 16.87
C GLU A 84 -13.99 5.94 16.88
N ALA A 85 -14.93 6.75 16.36
CA ALA A 85 -14.79 8.19 16.26
C ALA A 85 -15.70 8.95 17.24
N GLY A 86 -16.20 8.24 18.28
CA GLY A 86 -17.14 8.73 19.27
C GLY A 86 -18.58 8.26 19.04
N GLY A 87 -19.24 7.80 20.10
CA GLY A 87 -20.54 7.11 20.02
C GLY A 87 -20.48 5.87 19.14
N ASP A 88 -21.53 5.61 18.37
CA ASP A 88 -21.60 4.46 17.45
C ASP A 88 -20.95 4.76 16.08
N THR A 89 -20.18 5.86 15.95
CA THR A 89 -19.60 6.29 14.68
C THR A 89 -18.20 5.68 14.50
N ARG A 90 -17.93 5.14 13.30
CA ARG A 90 -16.59 4.63 12.92
C ARG A 90 -16.03 5.44 11.76
N THR A 91 -14.73 5.62 11.74
CA THR A 91 -14.00 6.25 10.64
C THR A 91 -12.89 5.35 10.13
N VAL A 92 -12.62 5.42 8.83
CA VAL A 92 -11.50 4.72 8.20
C VAL A 92 -10.20 5.44 8.58
N VAL A 93 -9.22 4.68 9.08
CA VAL A 93 -7.90 5.21 9.46
C VAL A 93 -6.80 4.77 8.49
N SER A 94 -6.95 3.64 7.82
CA SER A 94 -6.01 3.18 6.81
C SER A 94 -6.68 2.34 5.73
N PHE A 95 -6.07 2.33 4.56
CA PHE A 95 -6.32 1.41 3.46
C PHE A 95 -5.00 0.79 3.04
N ASN A 96 -4.99 -0.52 2.83
CA ASN A 96 -3.83 -1.27 2.36
C ASN A 96 -4.19 -2.04 1.08
N MET A 97 -3.23 -2.15 0.15
CA MET A 97 -3.37 -2.95 -1.07
C MET A 97 -2.02 -3.58 -1.45
N SER A 98 -2.06 -4.85 -1.82
CA SER A 98 -0.90 -5.52 -2.41
C SER A 98 -0.78 -5.16 -3.89
N LEU A 99 0.40 -4.75 -4.31
CA LEU A 99 0.70 -4.41 -5.71
C LEU A 99 1.37 -5.55 -6.47
N THR A 100 1.72 -6.62 -5.76
CA THR A 100 2.27 -7.85 -6.33
C THR A 100 1.63 -9.08 -5.70
N SER A 101 1.59 -10.19 -6.43
CA SER A 101 1.20 -11.47 -5.85
C SER A 101 2.28 -12.00 -4.91
N ARG A 102 1.86 -12.78 -3.92
CA ARG A 102 2.77 -13.61 -3.13
C ARG A 102 3.15 -14.85 -3.91
N ILE A 103 4.33 -15.36 -3.62
CA ILE A 103 4.91 -16.52 -4.30
C ILE A 103 5.54 -17.48 -3.28
N PRO A 104 5.73 -18.75 -3.64
CA PRO A 104 6.45 -19.71 -2.82
C PRO A 104 7.85 -19.24 -2.46
N LYS A 105 8.31 -19.59 -1.26
CA LYS A 105 9.60 -19.15 -0.72
C LYS A 105 10.79 -19.54 -1.61
N ASP A 106 10.68 -20.68 -2.26
CA ASP A 106 11.78 -21.29 -3.03
C ASP A 106 12.09 -20.52 -4.33
N VAL A 107 11.15 -19.68 -4.79
CA VAL A 107 11.30 -18.87 -6.03
C VAL A 107 11.29 -17.36 -5.75
N MET A 108 11.33 -16.95 -4.49
CA MET A 108 11.32 -15.50 -4.13
C MET A 108 12.46 -14.73 -4.79
N ASP A 109 13.65 -15.31 -4.88
CA ASP A 109 14.82 -14.65 -5.47
C ASP A 109 14.61 -14.30 -6.96
N GLU A 110 13.78 -15.07 -7.68
CA GLU A 110 13.43 -14.79 -9.07
C GLU A 110 12.55 -13.54 -9.21
N ALA A 111 11.72 -13.27 -8.20
CA ALA A 111 10.85 -12.08 -8.19
C ALA A 111 11.58 -10.79 -7.83
N VAL A 112 12.70 -10.86 -7.12
CA VAL A 112 13.44 -9.66 -6.63
C VAL A 112 13.74 -8.65 -7.74
N PRO A 113 14.32 -9.02 -8.91
CA PRO A 113 14.60 -8.07 -9.97
C PRO A 113 13.33 -7.50 -10.62
N ILE A 114 12.23 -8.27 -10.66
CA ILE A 114 10.94 -7.83 -11.21
C ILE A 114 10.30 -6.82 -10.26
N THR A 115 10.25 -7.18 -8.97
CA THR A 115 9.73 -6.33 -7.90
C THR A 115 10.51 -5.02 -7.80
N GLY A 116 11.85 -5.05 -7.93
CA GLY A 116 12.67 -3.85 -7.90
C GLY A 116 12.31 -2.85 -9.01
N ARG A 117 12.17 -3.34 -10.26
CA ARG A 117 11.73 -2.47 -11.38
C ARG A 117 10.31 -1.95 -11.19
N ALA A 118 9.39 -2.80 -10.68
CA ALA A 118 8.03 -2.39 -10.40
C ALA A 118 7.99 -1.29 -9.32
N PHE A 119 8.72 -1.49 -8.23
CA PHE A 119 8.81 -0.52 -7.15
C PHE A 119 9.31 0.84 -7.65
N ASP A 120 10.39 0.86 -8.44
CA ASP A 120 10.92 2.09 -9.01
C ASP A 120 9.92 2.78 -9.94
N ALA A 121 9.21 2.03 -10.78
CA ALA A 121 8.16 2.58 -11.66
C ALA A 121 6.98 3.17 -10.86
N TYR A 122 6.53 2.52 -9.79
CA TYR A 122 5.52 3.06 -8.89
C TYR A 122 6.01 4.33 -8.19
N VAL A 123 7.25 4.35 -7.69
CA VAL A 123 7.85 5.53 -7.04
C VAL A 123 7.94 6.69 -8.01
N GLU A 124 8.33 6.46 -9.26
CA GLU A 124 8.37 7.49 -10.30
C GLU A 124 6.96 8.05 -10.58
N ALA A 125 5.97 7.18 -10.79
CA ALA A 125 4.60 7.58 -11.07
C ALA A 125 3.95 8.34 -9.91
N LEU A 126 4.13 7.88 -8.66
CA LEU A 126 3.61 8.58 -7.48
C LEU A 126 4.36 9.90 -7.22
N THR A 127 5.66 9.97 -7.55
CA THR A 127 6.43 11.21 -7.48
C THR A 127 5.93 12.23 -8.51
N ALA A 128 5.53 11.81 -9.69
CA ALA A 128 4.92 12.69 -10.69
C ALA A 128 3.58 13.28 -10.20
N VAL A 129 2.83 12.55 -9.37
CA VAL A 129 1.54 12.98 -8.82
C VAL A 129 1.69 13.84 -7.57
N TYR A 130 2.52 13.39 -6.60
CA TYR A 130 2.57 13.96 -5.24
C TYR A 130 3.87 14.73 -4.95
N GLY A 131 4.78 14.82 -5.91
CA GLY A 131 6.08 15.40 -5.68
C GLY A 131 7.06 14.42 -5.01
N ARG A 132 8.16 14.93 -4.49
CA ARG A 132 9.23 14.12 -3.92
C ARG A 132 8.80 13.47 -2.61
N GLY A 133 8.79 12.12 -2.56
CA GLY A 133 8.56 11.33 -1.36
C GLY A 133 9.80 11.21 -0.46
N ALA A 134 9.56 10.95 0.82
CA ALA A 134 10.59 10.64 1.81
C ALA A 134 10.93 9.16 1.74
N ARG A 135 12.21 8.83 1.47
CA ARG A 135 12.70 7.44 1.44
C ARG A 135 13.16 7.01 2.83
N SER A 136 12.83 5.78 3.21
CA SER A 136 13.31 5.14 4.42
C SER A 136 13.74 3.68 4.16
N ARG A 137 14.57 3.16 5.07
CA ARG A 137 14.89 1.73 5.13
C ARG A 137 14.93 1.30 6.58
N SER A 138 14.04 0.40 6.95
CA SER A 138 13.96 -0.12 8.32
C SER A 138 13.63 -1.60 8.32
N ARG A 139 14.32 -2.40 9.12
CA ARG A 139 14.08 -3.85 9.28
C ARG A 139 13.96 -4.64 7.96
N GLY A 140 14.73 -4.24 6.94
CA GLY A 140 14.71 -4.89 5.63
C GLY A 140 13.63 -4.36 4.66
N VAL A 141 12.72 -3.51 5.12
CA VAL A 141 11.74 -2.82 4.28
C VAL A 141 12.38 -1.56 3.69
N LEU A 142 12.32 -1.40 2.38
CA LEU A 142 12.57 -0.14 1.69
C LEU A 142 11.21 0.52 1.43
N SER A 143 11.03 1.77 1.85
CA SER A 143 9.77 2.49 1.62
C SER A 143 9.97 3.91 1.11
N VAL A 144 8.92 4.44 0.50
CA VAL A 144 8.79 5.85 0.11
C VAL A 144 7.42 6.35 0.54
N ALA A 145 7.39 7.47 1.27
CA ALA A 145 6.16 8.04 1.81
C ALA A 145 5.93 9.48 1.31
N TRP A 146 4.69 9.81 1.06
CA TRP A 146 4.21 11.13 0.66
C TRP A 146 3.19 11.64 1.67
N ALA A 147 3.45 12.81 2.27
CA ALA A 147 2.46 13.53 3.06
C ALA A 147 1.60 14.40 2.12
N LEU A 148 0.27 14.28 2.24
CA LEU A 148 -0.66 15.00 1.38
C LEU A 148 -1.19 16.27 2.07
N PRO A 149 -1.62 17.30 1.31
CA PRO A 149 -2.20 18.53 1.87
C PRO A 149 -3.45 18.29 2.74
N SER A 150 -4.17 17.19 2.51
CA SER A 150 -5.31 16.77 3.33
C SER A 150 -4.94 16.30 4.74
N GLY A 151 -3.64 16.09 5.02
CA GLY A 151 -3.14 15.44 6.22
C GLY A 151 -3.11 13.91 6.14
N ALA A 152 -3.59 13.33 5.06
CA ALA A 152 -3.40 11.90 4.76
C ALA A 152 -1.96 11.63 4.29
N SER A 153 -1.56 10.36 4.24
CA SER A 153 -0.29 9.94 3.66
C SER A 153 -0.45 8.71 2.78
N VAL A 154 0.47 8.57 1.83
CA VAL A 154 0.65 7.37 1.01
C VAL A 154 2.04 6.84 1.30
N GLU A 155 2.18 5.55 1.56
CA GLU A 155 3.47 4.87 1.68
C GLU A 155 3.47 3.64 0.79
N ILE A 156 4.50 3.48 -0.04
CA ILE A 156 4.76 2.24 -0.78
C ILE A 156 6.00 1.58 -0.19
N GLY A 157 5.90 0.29 0.09
CA GLY A 157 6.99 -0.47 0.70
C GLY A 157 7.30 -1.78 -0.03
N THR A 158 8.56 -2.23 0.07
CA THR A 158 8.98 -3.54 -0.43
C THR A 158 9.96 -4.20 0.50
N VAL A 159 9.86 -5.53 0.63
CA VAL A 159 10.87 -6.40 1.25
C VAL A 159 11.72 -7.12 0.20
N GLY A 160 11.65 -6.70 -1.06
CA GLY A 160 12.41 -7.22 -2.18
C GLY A 160 11.60 -8.12 -3.11
N TRP A 161 10.64 -8.89 -2.64
CA TRP A 161 9.83 -9.83 -3.43
C TRP A 161 8.32 -9.55 -3.39
N VAL A 162 7.88 -8.57 -2.64
CA VAL A 162 6.49 -8.09 -2.57
C VAL A 162 6.48 -6.57 -2.47
N ILE A 163 5.44 -5.94 -3.01
CA ILE A 163 5.18 -4.52 -2.88
C ILE A 163 3.77 -4.36 -2.30
N ASP A 164 3.68 -3.61 -1.22
CA ASP A 164 2.43 -3.18 -0.63
C ASP A 164 2.36 -1.65 -0.60
N VAL A 165 1.14 -1.13 -0.60
CA VAL A 165 0.87 0.30 -0.43
C VAL A 165 -0.10 0.51 0.71
N ASP A 166 0.18 1.52 1.54
CA ASP A 166 -0.67 2.01 2.60
C ASP A 166 -1.11 3.44 2.32
N VAL A 167 -2.40 3.69 2.46
CA VAL A 167 -2.98 5.03 2.52
C VAL A 167 -3.47 5.24 3.94
N THR A 168 -2.88 6.20 4.65
CA THR A 168 -3.26 6.51 6.03
C THR A 168 -4.03 7.82 6.08
N SER A 169 -5.18 7.82 6.73
CA SER A 169 -6.02 9.01 6.91
C SER A 169 -5.34 10.04 7.82
N PRO A 170 -5.79 11.30 7.86
CA PRO A 170 -5.32 12.29 8.84
C PRO A 170 -5.44 11.77 10.28
N ALA A 171 -6.59 11.16 10.64
CA ALA A 171 -6.79 10.57 11.96
C ALA A 171 -5.84 9.38 12.24
N GLY A 172 -5.59 8.53 11.24
CA GLY A 172 -4.61 7.45 11.35
C GLY A 172 -3.20 7.96 11.59
N ASN A 173 -2.81 9.03 10.90
CA ASN A 173 -1.51 9.70 11.10
C ASN A 173 -1.39 10.35 12.48
N GLU A 174 -2.48 10.85 13.06
CA GLU A 174 -2.51 11.35 14.43
C GLU A 174 -2.33 10.24 15.46
N ILE A 175 -3.02 9.11 15.28
CA ILE A 175 -2.87 7.92 16.12
C ILE A 175 -1.42 7.43 16.08
N ALA A 176 -0.85 7.24 14.90
CA ALA A 176 0.53 6.77 14.74
C ALA A 176 1.55 7.70 15.39
N ARG A 177 1.35 9.03 15.33
CA ARG A 177 2.20 10.00 16.01
C ARG A 177 2.10 9.90 17.53
N GLY A 178 0.87 9.76 18.06
CA GLY A 178 0.64 9.58 19.50
C GLY A 178 1.28 8.30 20.04
N GLU A 179 1.15 7.19 19.31
CA GLU A 179 1.80 5.92 19.66
C GLU A 179 3.33 6.05 19.65
N ALA A 180 3.90 6.66 18.62
CA ALA A 180 5.35 6.87 18.53
C ALA A 180 5.89 7.73 19.69
N GLN A 181 5.16 8.80 20.07
CA GLN A 181 5.51 9.63 21.22
C GLN A 181 5.46 8.84 22.54
N TYR A 182 4.38 8.10 22.76
CA TYR A 182 4.22 7.27 23.97
C TYR A 182 5.34 6.24 24.13
N PHE A 183 5.71 5.53 23.06
CA PHE A 183 6.83 4.59 23.10
C PHE A 183 8.19 5.27 23.29
N ALA A 184 8.38 6.48 22.77
CA ALA A 184 9.61 7.24 23.01
C ALA A 184 9.73 7.66 24.48
N GLU A 185 8.64 8.08 25.10
CA GLU A 185 8.60 8.44 26.55
C GLU A 185 8.91 7.24 27.44
N ILE A 186 8.31 6.06 27.16
CA ILE A 186 8.61 4.83 27.92
C ILE A 186 10.07 4.40 27.75
N ALA A 187 10.63 4.55 26.54
CA ALA A 187 12.02 4.19 26.29
C ALA A 187 12.98 5.10 27.10
N ASP A 188 12.69 6.39 27.20
CA ASP A 188 13.46 7.37 27.98
C ASP A 188 13.36 7.13 29.50
N GLU A 189 12.16 6.75 29.99
CA GLU A 189 11.96 6.39 31.41
C GLU A 189 12.69 5.11 31.84
N ASN A 190 12.89 4.17 30.92
CA ASN A 190 13.57 2.90 31.19
C ASN A 190 15.07 2.92 30.85
N ASP A 191 15.65 4.07 30.51
CA ASP A 191 17.10 4.20 30.27
C ASP A 191 17.89 4.11 31.59
N PRO A 192 18.69 3.02 31.81
CA PRO A 192 19.47 2.83 33.04
C PRO A 192 20.61 3.82 33.24
N ALA A 193 20.82 4.77 32.31
CA ALA A 193 21.85 5.80 32.40
C ALA A 193 21.37 7.12 33.03
N ARG A 194 20.12 7.19 33.50
CA ARG A 194 19.57 8.33 34.26
C ARG A 194 19.72 8.16 35.78
#